data_09c5777df5f4e92c2e35486177e89497
#
_entry.id   09c5777df5f4e92c2e35486177e89497
#
_cell.length_a   1.000
_cell.length_b   1.000
_cell.length_c   1.000
_cell.angle_alpha   90.00
_cell.angle_beta   90.00
_cell.angle_gamma   90.00
#
_symmetry.space_group_name_H-M   'P 1'
#
loop_
_entity.id
_entity.type
_entity.pdbx_description
1 polymer ?
#
loop_
_entity_poly.entity_id
_entity_poly.type
_entity_poly.pdbx_seq_one_letter_code
_entity_poly.pdbx_strand_id
1 'polypeptide(L)'
;MEICGKGALIEGKLIRIARLDGEGYDFIEDPQFALKEIKEAKHRADILTFIQKISDPSPKYSYRMEWYNLAALPVSTFDHWMTKQIDFKARNKARKAEKSGVVVKEVLFDEDFVKGIHGVYNESSLRQGKPFWHYGKDLEAVRMMNATFFDRSIFIGAYFEEQLIGFVKMVTDEERTQAGLMQILSMIQHRDKAPTNALVAQAVRSCADRGISFLWYANFTYGKKQIDGLAEFKRANGFSKTLVPRYFIPLTLKGRIALRLGLHHTASDWIPEPIAATYRKVRKIWYTKRLDGVESALEVSRKGAGVESQPSKL
;
A
#
# COMPACT_ATOMS: atom_id res chain seq x y z
N MET A 1 -0.42 -6.21 20.58
CA MET A 1 -0.26 -5.38 21.79
C MET A 1 -0.79 -3.99 21.53
N GLU A 2 -0.93 -3.18 22.57
CA GLU A 2 -1.31 -1.77 22.40
C GLU A 2 -0.19 -0.86 22.92
N ILE A 3 -0.06 0.32 22.32
CA ILE A 3 0.81 1.41 22.74
C ILE A 3 0.00 2.71 22.57
N CYS A 4 -0.15 3.48 23.63
CA CYS A 4 -0.98 4.70 23.67
C CYS A 4 -2.44 4.44 23.20
N GLY A 5 -3.03 3.30 23.60
CA GLY A 5 -4.37 2.89 23.18
C GLY A 5 -4.50 2.49 21.70
N LYS A 6 -3.38 2.32 20.99
CA LYS A 6 -3.34 1.98 19.55
C LYS A 6 -2.70 0.62 19.35
N GLY A 7 -3.19 -0.12 18.35
CA GLY A 7 -2.64 -1.42 17.97
C GLY A 7 -1.15 -1.30 17.61
N ALA A 8 -0.34 -2.23 18.13
CA ALA A 8 1.09 -2.22 17.90
C ALA A 8 1.64 -3.63 17.65
N LEU A 9 2.70 -3.72 16.85
CA LEU A 9 3.38 -4.93 16.43
C LEU A 9 4.81 -4.96 16.99
N ILE A 10 5.31 -6.18 17.23
CA ILE A 10 6.74 -6.42 17.45
C ILE A 10 7.25 -7.33 16.35
N GLU A 11 8.14 -6.81 15.54
CA GLU A 11 8.71 -7.52 14.39
C GLU A 11 10.19 -7.84 14.63
N GLY A 12 10.71 -8.83 13.87
CA GLY A 12 12.09 -9.25 13.91
C GLY A 12 12.36 -10.40 14.89
N LYS A 13 13.25 -11.33 14.47
CA LYS A 13 13.66 -12.50 15.27
C LYS A 13 14.86 -12.20 16.15
N LEU A 14 15.90 -11.57 15.59
CA LEU A 14 17.13 -11.22 16.30
C LEU A 14 16.97 -9.89 17.03
N ILE A 15 16.64 -8.83 16.35
CA ILE A 15 16.34 -7.51 16.92
C ILE A 15 14.84 -7.33 16.85
N ARG A 16 14.19 -7.16 17.98
CA ARG A 16 12.74 -7.03 18.10
C ARG A 16 12.38 -5.55 18.12
N ILE A 17 11.69 -5.10 17.09
CA ILE A 17 11.32 -3.70 16.89
C ILE A 17 9.81 -3.56 17.12
N ALA A 18 9.42 -2.75 18.09
CA ALA A 18 8.05 -2.35 18.33
C ALA A 18 7.68 -1.12 17.49
N ARG A 19 6.50 -1.13 16.89
CA ARG A 19 5.91 0.01 16.18
C ARG A 19 4.41 -0.07 16.18
N LEU A 20 3.72 1.03 15.89
CA LEU A 20 2.28 1.00 15.67
C LEU A 20 1.94 0.16 14.44
N ASP A 21 0.85 -0.61 14.51
CA ASP A 21 0.34 -1.40 13.37
C ASP A 21 -0.17 -0.46 12.27
N GLY A 22 -0.87 0.59 12.66
CA GLY A 22 -1.37 1.65 11.80
C GLY A 22 -0.39 2.80 11.55
N GLU A 23 0.92 2.54 11.50
CA GLU A 23 1.91 3.61 11.32
C GLU A 23 1.63 4.44 10.04
N GLY A 24 1.54 5.76 10.19
CA GLY A 24 1.10 6.70 9.15
C GLY A 24 -0.38 7.09 9.25
N TYR A 25 -1.19 6.31 9.94
CA TYR A 25 -2.58 6.62 10.32
C TYR A 25 -2.69 6.89 11.82
N ASP A 26 -1.84 6.23 12.60
CA ASP A 26 -1.68 6.39 14.04
C ASP A 26 -0.30 6.94 14.37
N PHE A 27 -0.21 7.81 15.38
CA PHE A 27 1.02 8.48 15.79
C PHE A 27 1.26 8.35 17.28
N ILE A 28 2.53 8.32 17.69
CA ILE A 28 2.96 8.43 19.08
C ILE A 28 3.31 9.89 19.32
N GLU A 29 2.42 10.60 20.02
CA GLU A 29 2.60 12.01 20.35
C GLU A 29 3.34 12.22 21.68
N ASP A 30 3.21 11.27 22.61
CA ASP A 30 4.00 11.20 23.84
C ASP A 30 4.86 9.93 23.87
N PRO A 31 6.12 10.01 23.39
CA PRO A 31 7.03 8.88 23.43
C PRO A 31 7.40 8.44 24.86
N GLN A 32 7.34 9.33 25.86
CA GLN A 32 7.64 8.94 27.24
C GLN A 32 6.54 8.07 27.83
N PHE A 33 5.28 8.40 27.54
CA PHE A 33 4.14 7.56 27.92
C PHE A 33 4.22 6.19 27.23
N ALA A 34 4.48 6.17 25.92
CA ALA A 34 4.68 4.91 25.17
C ALA A 34 5.79 4.03 25.76
N LEU A 35 6.91 4.63 26.17
CA LEU A 35 8.01 3.91 26.82
C LEU A 35 7.60 3.32 28.19
N LYS A 36 6.79 4.04 28.96
CA LYS A 36 6.27 3.56 30.24
C LYS A 36 5.38 2.35 30.04
N GLU A 37 4.40 2.43 29.12
CA GLU A 37 3.48 1.32 28.81
C GLU A 37 4.23 0.07 28.33
N ILE A 38 5.22 0.21 27.44
CA ILE A 38 6.00 -0.93 26.95
C ILE A 38 6.76 -1.63 28.11
N LYS A 39 7.29 -0.86 29.06
CA LYS A 39 7.99 -1.41 30.24
C LYS A 39 7.04 -2.11 31.19
N GLU A 40 5.89 -1.49 31.50
CA GLU A 40 4.87 -2.04 32.39
C GLU A 40 4.25 -3.31 31.85
N ALA A 41 3.95 -3.35 30.57
CA ALA A 41 3.37 -4.51 29.89
C ALA A 41 4.40 -5.67 29.70
N LYS A 42 5.64 -5.51 30.13
CA LYS A 42 6.72 -6.51 30.00
C LYS A 42 6.93 -7.04 28.58
N HIS A 43 6.60 -6.23 27.57
CA HIS A 43 6.80 -6.60 26.19
C HIS A 43 8.28 -6.65 25.85
N ARG A 44 8.71 -7.78 25.27
CA ARG A 44 10.12 -8.00 24.91
C ARG A 44 10.43 -7.36 23.55
N ALA A 45 10.56 -6.04 23.50
CA ALA A 45 11.09 -5.32 22.35
C ALA A 45 12.48 -4.75 22.67
N ASP A 46 13.34 -4.67 21.66
CA ASP A 46 14.69 -4.11 21.76
C ASP A 46 14.73 -2.64 21.36
N ILE A 47 13.86 -2.23 20.45
CA ILE A 47 13.76 -0.87 19.88
C ILE A 47 12.29 -0.51 19.74
N LEU A 48 11.92 0.73 20.07
CA LEU A 48 10.67 1.37 19.65
C LEU A 48 10.98 2.28 18.46
N THR A 49 10.17 2.22 17.41
CA THR A 49 10.23 3.15 16.27
C THR A 49 8.87 3.74 15.97
N PHE A 50 8.85 4.99 15.51
CA PHE A 50 7.64 5.70 15.08
C PHE A 50 7.99 6.86 14.15
N ILE A 51 7.03 7.31 13.35
CA ILE A 51 7.14 8.47 12.45
C ILE A 51 6.31 9.64 12.97
N GLN A 52 6.67 10.85 12.55
CA GLN A 52 5.85 12.06 12.73
C GLN A 52 4.82 12.23 11.60
N LYS A 53 3.80 13.07 11.87
CA LYS A 53 2.81 13.50 10.87
C LYS A 53 3.50 14.26 9.72
N ILE A 54 2.91 14.19 8.53
CA ILE A 54 3.41 14.92 7.34
C ILE A 54 3.29 16.43 7.52
N SER A 55 2.26 16.86 8.22
CA SER A 55 2.02 18.28 8.57
C SER A 55 3.11 18.87 9.45
N ASP A 56 3.94 18.04 10.06
CA ASP A 56 4.96 18.45 11.04
C ASP A 56 6.31 17.80 10.69
N PRO A 57 6.99 18.30 9.65
CA PRO A 57 8.22 17.70 9.16
C PRO A 57 9.46 18.03 9.99
N SER A 58 9.38 18.97 10.94
CA SER A 58 10.51 19.37 11.78
C SER A 58 10.69 18.37 12.94
N PRO A 59 11.93 17.90 13.22
CA PRO A 59 12.16 16.99 14.34
C PRO A 59 11.73 17.57 15.68
N LYS A 60 10.84 16.85 16.39
CA LYS A 60 10.30 17.26 17.71
C LYS A 60 11.08 16.69 18.90
N TYR A 61 11.73 15.55 18.71
CA TYR A 61 12.31 14.80 19.81
C TYR A 61 13.82 14.63 19.66
N SER A 62 14.54 14.54 20.78
CA SER A 62 16.01 14.37 20.83
C SER A 62 16.49 12.93 20.69
N TYR A 63 15.62 12.01 20.28
CA TYR A 63 16.00 10.61 20.03
C TYR A 63 16.77 10.45 18.73
N ARG A 64 17.43 9.29 18.56
CA ARG A 64 18.02 8.94 17.27
C ARG A 64 16.96 9.03 16.19
N MET A 65 17.22 9.81 15.13
CA MET A 65 16.30 10.10 14.07
C MET A 65 16.92 9.80 12.71
N GLU A 66 16.10 9.29 11.81
CA GLU A 66 16.40 9.10 10.40
C GLU A 66 15.27 9.66 9.54
N TRP A 67 15.62 10.16 8.35
CA TRP A 67 14.62 10.69 7.43
C TRP A 67 13.89 9.55 6.72
N TYR A 68 12.58 9.48 6.90
CA TYR A 68 11.71 8.54 6.24
C TYR A 68 11.01 9.19 5.05
N ASN A 69 11.12 8.58 3.85
CA ASN A 69 10.55 9.16 2.64
C ASN A 69 9.13 8.65 2.42
N LEU A 70 8.19 9.58 2.28
CA LEU A 70 6.82 9.31 1.88
C LEU A 70 6.53 9.95 0.53
N ALA A 71 5.60 9.38 -0.22
CA ALA A 71 4.96 10.07 -1.34
C ALA A 71 3.78 10.86 -0.78
N ALA A 72 3.90 12.15 -0.67
CA ALA A 72 2.84 13.01 -0.17
C ALA A 72 2.41 14.04 -1.22
N LEU A 73 1.12 14.34 -1.22
CA LEU A 73 0.46 15.33 -2.04
C LEU A 73 -0.27 16.31 -1.12
N PRO A 74 0.14 17.57 -1.05
CA PRO A 74 -0.64 18.59 -0.38
C PRO A 74 -1.94 18.85 -1.16
N VAL A 75 -3.07 18.78 -0.47
CA VAL A 75 -4.41 18.95 -1.05
C VAL A 75 -5.00 20.26 -0.54
N SER A 76 -5.43 21.11 -1.46
CA SER A 76 -6.26 22.29 -1.17
C SER A 76 -7.64 22.13 -1.81
N THR A 77 -7.71 22.27 -3.14
CA THR A 77 -8.93 22.02 -3.91
C THR A 77 -8.66 21.00 -5.02
N PHE A 78 -9.70 20.30 -5.43
CA PHE A 78 -9.60 19.39 -6.58
C PHE A 78 -9.17 20.11 -7.86
N ASP A 79 -9.68 21.32 -8.09
CA ASP A 79 -9.33 22.12 -9.28
C ASP A 79 -7.87 22.56 -9.26
N HIS A 80 -7.32 22.93 -8.11
CA HIS A 80 -5.90 23.22 -7.98
C HIS A 80 -5.03 22.00 -8.34
N TRP A 81 -5.36 20.83 -7.79
CA TRP A 81 -4.67 19.59 -8.15
C TRP A 81 -4.77 19.29 -9.64
N MET A 82 -5.99 19.35 -10.20
CA MET A 82 -6.24 19.01 -11.61
C MET A 82 -5.55 19.97 -12.59
N THR A 83 -5.33 21.21 -12.21
CA THR A 83 -4.76 22.24 -13.11
C THR A 83 -3.27 22.48 -12.89
N LYS A 84 -2.76 22.34 -11.66
CA LYS A 84 -1.41 22.77 -11.26
C LYS A 84 -0.48 21.64 -10.81
N GLN A 85 -1.01 20.56 -10.19
CA GLN A 85 -0.18 19.55 -9.55
C GLN A 85 -0.04 18.27 -10.37
N ILE A 86 -1.11 17.84 -11.05
CA ILE A 86 -1.09 16.63 -11.87
C ILE A 86 -0.37 16.87 -13.22
N ASP A 87 0.46 15.93 -13.64
CA ASP A 87 1.09 15.93 -14.97
C ASP A 87 0.03 15.83 -16.09
N PHE A 88 0.30 16.46 -17.22
CA PHE A 88 -0.58 16.45 -18.39
C PHE A 88 -0.99 15.03 -18.82
N LYS A 89 -0.04 14.08 -18.86
CA LYS A 89 -0.34 12.69 -19.25
C LYS A 89 -1.25 11.98 -18.24
N ALA A 90 -1.02 12.18 -16.95
CA ALA A 90 -1.86 11.57 -15.90
C ALA A 90 -3.26 12.19 -15.89
N ARG A 91 -3.37 13.52 -16.09
CA ARG A 91 -4.64 14.23 -16.25
C ARG A 91 -5.46 13.68 -17.41
N ASN A 92 -4.81 13.48 -18.55
CA ASN A 92 -5.47 12.93 -19.74
C ASN A 92 -5.93 11.48 -19.50
N LYS A 93 -5.16 10.68 -18.74
CA LYS A 93 -5.57 9.33 -18.34
C LYS A 93 -6.80 9.34 -17.40
N ALA A 94 -6.84 10.25 -16.42
CA ALA A 94 -8.02 10.39 -15.55
C ALA A 94 -9.28 10.75 -16.37
N ARG A 95 -9.18 11.72 -17.30
CA ARG A 95 -10.28 12.07 -18.21
C ARG A 95 -10.62 10.96 -19.19
N LYS A 96 -9.64 10.17 -19.64
CA LYS A 96 -9.87 9.01 -20.50
C LYS A 96 -10.75 7.98 -19.82
N ALA A 97 -10.52 7.71 -18.53
CA ALA A 97 -11.33 6.74 -17.79
C ALA A 97 -12.83 7.10 -17.87
N GLU A 98 -13.18 8.33 -17.57
CA GLU A 98 -14.56 8.84 -17.68
C GLU A 98 -15.13 8.69 -19.11
N LYS A 99 -14.36 9.15 -20.12
CA LYS A 99 -14.75 9.02 -21.54
C LYS A 99 -14.88 7.56 -22.01
N SER A 100 -14.21 6.63 -21.36
CA SER A 100 -14.30 5.18 -21.63
C SER A 100 -15.41 4.49 -20.85
N GLY A 101 -16.31 5.24 -20.19
CA GLY A 101 -17.43 4.70 -19.44
C GLY A 101 -17.08 4.19 -18.03
N VAL A 102 -15.89 4.52 -17.51
CA VAL A 102 -15.56 4.17 -16.13
C VAL A 102 -16.20 5.17 -15.17
N VAL A 103 -17.06 4.67 -14.29
CA VAL A 103 -17.70 5.45 -13.22
C VAL A 103 -16.93 5.24 -11.93
N VAL A 104 -16.43 6.34 -11.33
CA VAL A 104 -15.69 6.29 -10.05
C VAL A 104 -16.48 7.05 -8.99
N LYS A 105 -16.73 6.38 -7.86
CA LYS A 105 -17.53 6.94 -6.76
C LYS A 105 -17.09 6.39 -5.40
N GLU A 106 -17.37 7.14 -4.35
CA GLU A 106 -17.33 6.62 -2.99
C GLU A 106 -18.45 5.58 -2.80
N VAL A 107 -18.15 4.55 -2.02
CA VAL A 107 -19.06 3.41 -1.82
C VAL A 107 -19.06 2.98 -0.36
N LEU A 108 -20.14 2.34 0.06
CA LEU A 108 -20.20 1.65 1.35
C LEU A 108 -19.37 0.36 1.29
N PHE A 109 -18.82 -0.02 2.42
CA PHE A 109 -18.15 -1.32 2.57
C PHE A 109 -19.19 -2.41 2.87
N ASP A 110 -19.96 -2.74 1.86
CA ASP A 110 -21.01 -3.75 1.89
C ASP A 110 -20.55 -5.07 1.24
N GLU A 111 -21.45 -6.04 1.22
CA GLU A 111 -21.22 -7.37 0.67
C GLU A 111 -20.86 -7.34 -0.82
N ASP A 112 -21.51 -6.50 -1.59
CA ASP A 112 -21.30 -6.44 -3.04
C ASP A 112 -19.96 -5.79 -3.36
N PHE A 113 -19.56 -4.79 -2.58
CA PHE A 113 -18.22 -4.21 -2.73
C PHE A 113 -17.12 -5.20 -2.33
N VAL A 114 -17.31 -5.99 -1.26
CA VAL A 114 -16.37 -7.06 -0.86
C VAL A 114 -16.24 -8.13 -1.93
N LYS A 115 -17.37 -8.56 -2.56
CA LYS A 115 -17.35 -9.48 -3.73
C LYS A 115 -16.60 -8.86 -4.91
N GLY A 116 -16.80 -7.58 -5.15
CA GLY A 116 -16.07 -6.84 -6.19
C GLY A 116 -14.55 -6.83 -5.94
N ILE A 117 -14.12 -6.53 -4.69
CA ILE A 117 -12.71 -6.58 -4.29
C ILE A 117 -12.15 -7.99 -4.48
N HIS A 118 -12.91 -9.02 -4.09
CA HIS A 118 -12.53 -10.41 -4.29
C HIS A 118 -12.28 -10.71 -5.78
N GLY A 119 -13.14 -10.21 -6.69
CA GLY A 119 -12.95 -10.31 -8.14
C GLY A 119 -11.65 -9.63 -8.60
N VAL A 120 -11.38 -8.39 -8.12
CA VAL A 120 -10.14 -7.65 -8.44
C VAL A 120 -8.89 -8.39 -7.93
N TYR A 121 -8.95 -9.04 -6.76
CA TYR A 121 -7.83 -9.80 -6.21
C TYR A 121 -7.55 -11.09 -7.00
N ASN A 122 -8.60 -11.74 -7.49
CA ASN A 122 -8.52 -13.05 -8.15
C ASN A 122 -8.43 -12.96 -9.67
N GLU A 123 -8.33 -11.76 -10.26
CA GLU A 123 -8.15 -11.59 -11.69
C GLU A 123 -6.84 -12.22 -12.20
N SER A 124 -5.76 -12.10 -11.43
CA SER A 124 -4.44 -12.58 -11.86
C SER A 124 -3.59 -12.98 -10.66
N SER A 125 -2.98 -14.17 -10.75
CA SER A 125 -2.01 -14.67 -9.76
C SER A 125 -0.68 -13.91 -9.79
N LEU A 126 -0.43 -13.14 -10.86
CA LEU A 126 0.78 -12.33 -11.02
C LEU A 126 0.44 -10.86 -11.20
N ARG A 127 1.18 -10.01 -10.47
CA ARG A 127 1.19 -8.56 -10.70
C ARG A 127 2.63 -8.04 -10.75
N GLN A 128 2.94 -7.25 -11.77
CA GLN A 128 4.29 -6.69 -11.99
C GLN A 128 5.40 -7.77 -11.99
N GLY A 129 5.09 -8.97 -12.50
CA GLY A 129 6.03 -10.10 -12.58
C GLY A 129 6.38 -10.71 -11.23
N LYS A 130 5.49 -10.61 -10.24
CA LYS A 130 5.61 -11.24 -8.92
C LYS A 130 4.30 -11.94 -8.56
N PRO A 131 4.34 -13.03 -7.78
CA PRO A 131 3.13 -13.59 -7.20
C PRO A 131 2.35 -12.52 -6.47
N PHE A 132 1.05 -12.47 -6.72
CA PHE A 132 0.17 -11.52 -6.09
C PHE A 132 -0.39 -12.13 -4.80
N TRP A 133 0.04 -11.60 -3.68
CA TRP A 133 -0.22 -12.22 -2.39
C TRP A 133 -1.70 -12.22 -1.96
N HIS A 134 -2.54 -11.38 -2.59
CA HIS A 134 -3.98 -11.39 -2.37
C HIS A 134 -4.73 -12.44 -3.20
N TYR A 135 -4.08 -13.00 -4.23
CA TYR A 135 -4.68 -14.02 -5.09
C TYR A 135 -5.00 -15.30 -4.32
N GLY A 136 -6.15 -15.91 -4.60
CA GLY A 136 -6.60 -17.15 -3.97
C GLY A 136 -7.15 -16.99 -2.55
N LYS A 137 -7.32 -15.76 -2.04
CA LYS A 137 -7.99 -15.53 -0.76
C LYS A 137 -9.50 -15.69 -0.93
N ASP A 138 -10.14 -16.32 0.05
CA ASP A 138 -11.59 -16.41 0.11
C ASP A 138 -12.25 -15.07 0.45
N LEU A 139 -13.56 -15.02 0.34
CA LEU A 139 -14.33 -13.79 0.52
C LEU A 139 -14.23 -13.24 1.95
N GLU A 140 -14.20 -14.13 2.95
CA GLU A 140 -14.10 -13.72 4.35
C GLU A 140 -12.72 -13.13 4.68
N ALA A 141 -11.65 -13.73 4.18
CA ALA A 141 -10.32 -13.17 4.29
C ALA A 141 -10.22 -11.79 3.62
N VAL A 142 -10.86 -11.59 2.46
CA VAL A 142 -10.93 -10.29 1.78
C VAL A 142 -11.69 -9.28 2.63
N ARG A 143 -12.82 -9.67 3.23
CA ARG A 143 -13.60 -8.84 4.14
C ARG A 143 -12.76 -8.39 5.34
N MET A 144 -12.18 -9.34 6.07
CA MET A 144 -11.37 -9.08 7.26
C MET A 144 -10.18 -8.15 6.98
N MET A 145 -9.46 -8.38 5.88
CA MET A 145 -8.32 -7.55 5.48
C MET A 145 -8.70 -6.11 5.18
N ASN A 146 -9.89 -5.88 4.63
CA ASN A 146 -10.35 -4.55 4.25
C ASN A 146 -11.19 -3.87 5.35
N ALA A 147 -11.62 -4.58 6.38
CA ALA A 147 -12.37 -4.03 7.50
C ALA A 147 -11.51 -3.27 8.54
N THR A 148 -10.15 -3.35 8.44
CA THR A 148 -9.26 -2.62 9.35
C THR A 148 -9.49 -1.10 9.25
N PHE A 149 -9.42 -0.35 10.35
CA PHE A 149 -9.65 1.11 10.42
C PHE A 149 -11.00 1.53 9.82
N PHE A 150 -12.03 0.71 9.99
CA PHE A 150 -13.32 0.89 9.33
C PHE A 150 -13.93 2.28 9.54
N ASP A 151 -13.91 2.77 10.78
CA ASP A 151 -14.42 4.06 11.25
C ASP A 151 -13.75 5.29 10.59
N ARG A 152 -12.52 5.11 10.10
CA ARG A 152 -11.69 6.13 9.45
C ARG A 152 -11.43 5.84 7.98
N SER A 153 -12.05 4.78 7.44
CA SER A 153 -11.86 4.35 6.05
C SER A 153 -12.83 5.05 5.10
N ILE A 154 -12.32 5.45 3.95
CA ILE A 154 -13.09 5.91 2.80
C ILE A 154 -12.83 4.92 1.68
N PHE A 155 -13.90 4.30 1.18
CA PHE A 155 -13.83 3.34 0.09
C PHE A 155 -14.27 3.99 -1.22
N ILE A 156 -13.52 3.76 -2.29
CA ILE A 156 -13.79 4.28 -3.62
C ILE A 156 -13.76 3.11 -4.59
N GLY A 157 -14.81 2.95 -5.38
CA GLY A 157 -14.92 1.94 -6.43
C GLY A 157 -14.85 2.58 -7.81
N ALA A 158 -14.14 1.94 -8.73
CA ALA A 158 -14.18 2.20 -10.17
C ALA A 158 -14.96 1.08 -10.85
N TYR A 159 -16.01 1.43 -11.55
CA TYR A 159 -16.94 0.50 -12.18
C TYR A 159 -16.92 0.68 -13.70
N PHE A 160 -17.03 -0.42 -14.42
CA PHE A 160 -17.27 -0.45 -15.85
C PHE A 160 -18.32 -1.52 -16.12
N GLU A 161 -19.43 -1.16 -16.81
CA GLU A 161 -20.57 -2.05 -17.05
C GLU A 161 -21.04 -2.74 -15.75
N GLU A 162 -21.21 -1.95 -14.67
CA GLU A 162 -21.59 -2.40 -13.31
C GLU A 162 -20.57 -3.27 -12.57
N GLN A 163 -19.55 -3.77 -13.24
CA GLN A 163 -18.48 -4.53 -12.63
C GLN A 163 -17.48 -3.62 -11.90
N LEU A 164 -17.11 -3.96 -10.67
CA LEU A 164 -15.97 -3.33 -9.98
C LEU A 164 -14.67 -3.74 -10.67
N ILE A 165 -14.02 -2.80 -11.35
CA ILE A 165 -12.73 -3.01 -12.06
C ILE A 165 -11.52 -2.44 -11.31
N GLY A 166 -11.74 -1.79 -10.19
CA GLY A 166 -10.69 -1.26 -9.33
C GLY A 166 -11.25 -0.57 -8.11
N PHE A 167 -10.41 -0.42 -7.09
CA PHE A 167 -10.82 0.21 -5.85
C PHE A 167 -9.66 0.90 -5.13
N VAL A 168 -10.03 1.80 -4.22
CA VAL A 168 -9.17 2.39 -3.20
C VAL A 168 -9.77 2.15 -1.84
N LYS A 169 -8.93 1.78 -0.89
CA LYS A 169 -9.15 1.97 0.54
C LYS A 169 -8.24 3.10 1.00
N MET A 170 -8.82 4.20 1.40
CA MET A 170 -8.13 5.35 1.98
C MET A 170 -8.45 5.42 3.46
N VAL A 171 -7.45 5.65 4.30
CA VAL A 171 -7.61 5.75 5.76
C VAL A 171 -7.10 7.09 6.22
N THR A 172 -7.89 7.78 7.06
CA THR A 172 -7.49 9.06 7.67
C THR A 172 -6.78 8.84 9.00
N ASP A 173 -5.99 9.81 9.42
CA ASP A 173 -5.59 9.93 10.83
C ASP A 173 -6.82 10.33 11.69
N GLU A 174 -6.67 10.28 13.02
CA GLU A 174 -7.77 10.57 13.96
C GLU A 174 -8.29 12.02 13.81
N GLU A 175 -7.40 12.95 13.54
CA GLU A 175 -7.73 14.38 13.38
C GLU A 175 -8.22 14.71 11.96
N ARG A 176 -8.19 13.74 11.03
CA ARG A 176 -8.52 13.92 9.61
C ARG A 176 -7.69 15.01 8.92
N THR A 177 -6.43 15.16 9.34
CA THR A 177 -5.49 16.12 8.73
C THR A 177 -4.78 15.53 7.53
N GLN A 178 -4.59 14.21 7.52
CA GLN A 178 -3.99 13.48 6.41
C GLN A 178 -4.70 12.15 6.17
N ALA A 179 -4.65 11.68 4.93
CA ALA A 179 -5.18 10.38 4.52
C ALA A 179 -4.14 9.59 3.71
N GLY A 180 -4.08 8.29 3.93
CA GLY A 180 -3.19 7.41 3.17
C GLY A 180 -3.96 6.47 2.25
N LEU A 181 -3.45 6.27 1.05
CA LEU A 181 -3.90 5.22 0.15
C LEU A 181 -3.39 3.88 0.67
N MET A 182 -4.15 3.26 1.60
CA MET A 182 -3.79 1.96 2.18
C MET A 182 -3.75 0.89 1.10
N GLN A 183 -4.74 0.89 0.21
CA GLN A 183 -4.77 0.06 -0.98
C GLN A 183 -5.27 0.87 -2.17
N ILE A 184 -4.66 0.64 -3.33
CA ILE A 184 -5.14 1.08 -4.64
C ILE A 184 -4.83 0.00 -5.64
N LEU A 185 -5.87 -0.55 -6.25
CA LEU A 185 -5.76 -1.66 -7.19
C LEU A 185 -6.79 -1.51 -8.30
N SER A 186 -6.40 -1.95 -9.50
CA SER A 186 -7.34 -2.09 -10.63
C SER A 186 -7.03 -3.37 -11.39
N MET A 187 -8.00 -3.90 -12.09
CA MET A 187 -7.86 -5.05 -12.97
C MET A 187 -6.91 -4.75 -14.12
N ILE A 188 -6.07 -5.72 -14.47
CA ILE A 188 -5.07 -5.60 -15.54
C ILE A 188 -5.77 -5.53 -16.89
N GLN A 189 -6.84 -6.31 -17.09
CA GLN A 189 -7.63 -6.36 -18.33
C GLN A 189 -8.26 -5.01 -18.70
N HIS A 190 -8.50 -4.11 -17.73
CA HIS A 190 -9.06 -2.78 -17.95
C HIS A 190 -8.02 -1.65 -17.89
N ARG A 191 -6.73 -1.98 -17.97
CA ARG A 191 -5.64 -0.99 -17.87
C ARG A 191 -5.69 0.07 -18.97
N ASP A 192 -6.19 -0.29 -20.15
CA ASP A 192 -6.41 0.61 -21.28
C ASP A 192 -7.36 1.78 -20.93
N LYS A 193 -8.33 1.55 -20.05
CA LYS A 193 -9.30 2.56 -19.56
C LYS A 193 -8.74 3.46 -18.45
N ALA A 194 -7.52 3.19 -17.96
CA ALA A 194 -6.82 3.97 -16.93
C ALA A 194 -7.58 4.15 -15.59
N PRO A 195 -8.27 3.12 -15.04
CA PRO A 195 -9.08 3.25 -13.83
C PRO A 195 -8.26 3.71 -12.61
N THR A 196 -6.98 3.34 -12.50
CA THR A 196 -6.13 3.75 -11.38
C THR A 196 -5.92 5.27 -11.31
N ASN A 197 -5.80 5.97 -12.46
CA ASN A 197 -5.70 7.44 -12.47
C ASN A 197 -7.02 8.10 -12.04
N ALA A 198 -8.16 7.55 -12.43
CA ALA A 198 -9.46 8.04 -12.01
C ALA A 198 -9.73 7.79 -10.51
N LEU A 199 -9.27 6.65 -9.98
CA LEU A 199 -9.31 6.36 -8.54
C LEU A 199 -8.48 7.36 -7.73
N VAL A 200 -7.27 7.73 -8.19
CA VAL A 200 -6.47 8.78 -7.55
C VAL A 200 -7.19 10.13 -7.62
N ALA A 201 -7.80 10.47 -8.77
CA ALA A 201 -8.57 11.71 -8.92
C ALA A 201 -9.73 11.78 -7.91
N GLN A 202 -10.50 10.70 -7.74
CA GLN A 202 -11.57 10.66 -6.75
C GLN A 202 -11.03 10.72 -5.31
N ALA A 203 -9.89 10.07 -5.02
CA ALA A 203 -9.25 10.16 -3.69
C ALA A 203 -8.85 11.61 -3.35
N VAL A 204 -8.28 12.34 -4.31
CA VAL A 204 -7.96 13.77 -4.13
C VAL A 204 -9.23 14.61 -3.93
N ARG A 205 -10.29 14.36 -4.70
CA ARG A 205 -11.60 15.01 -4.52
C ARG A 205 -12.15 14.76 -3.12
N SER A 206 -12.14 13.50 -2.68
CA SER A 206 -12.60 13.10 -1.34
C SER A 206 -11.83 13.79 -0.21
N CYS A 207 -10.52 14.01 -0.39
CA CYS A 207 -9.71 14.79 0.55
C CYS A 207 -10.09 16.27 0.53
N ALA A 208 -10.20 16.89 -0.66
CA ALA A 208 -10.54 18.30 -0.80
C ALA A 208 -11.90 18.62 -0.19
N ASP A 209 -12.92 17.79 -0.47
CA ASP A 209 -14.28 17.97 0.04
C ASP A 209 -14.39 17.85 1.57
N ARG A 210 -13.42 17.18 2.22
CA ARG A 210 -13.35 16.98 3.68
C ARG A 210 -12.33 17.89 4.38
N GLY A 211 -11.62 18.74 3.65
CA GLY A 211 -10.55 19.59 4.21
C GLY A 211 -9.31 18.81 4.66
N ILE A 212 -9.10 17.58 4.16
CA ILE A 212 -7.90 16.79 4.46
C ILE A 212 -6.72 17.40 3.70
N SER A 213 -5.73 17.89 4.44
CA SER A 213 -4.63 18.70 3.88
C SER A 213 -3.57 17.90 3.13
N PHE A 214 -3.45 16.61 3.42
CA PHE A 214 -2.44 15.74 2.77
C PHE A 214 -3.03 14.40 2.38
N LEU A 215 -2.78 14.00 1.12
CA LEU A 215 -2.94 12.62 0.67
C LEU A 215 -1.56 11.99 0.52
N TRP A 216 -1.32 10.80 1.11
CA TRP A 216 -0.04 10.12 0.98
C TRP A 216 -0.19 8.70 0.43
N TYR A 217 0.88 8.20 -0.23
CA TYR A 217 0.88 6.91 -0.89
C TYR A 217 2.18 6.16 -0.63
N ALA A 218 2.29 5.57 0.56
CA ALA A 218 3.46 4.79 0.99
C ALA A 218 4.82 5.52 0.70
N ASN A 219 5.92 4.79 0.62
CA ASN A 219 7.23 5.37 0.31
C ASN A 219 7.28 5.89 -1.12
N PHE A 220 7.88 7.07 -1.35
CA PHE A 220 8.08 7.57 -2.70
C PHE A 220 9.02 6.67 -3.51
N THR A 221 10.12 6.25 -2.89
CA THR A 221 11.05 5.24 -3.43
C THR A 221 11.30 4.16 -2.39
N TYR A 222 11.48 2.93 -2.83
CA TYR A 222 11.76 1.78 -1.96
C TYR A 222 13.24 1.40 -2.01
N GLY A 223 13.90 1.40 -0.83
CA GLY A 223 15.32 1.13 -0.70
C GLY A 223 16.19 2.16 -1.44
N LYS A 224 17.33 1.74 -1.97
CA LYS A 224 18.24 2.58 -2.77
C LYS A 224 17.84 2.69 -4.25
N LYS A 225 16.60 2.33 -4.59
CA LYS A 225 16.14 2.34 -5.99
C LYS A 225 16.16 3.74 -6.58
N GLN A 226 16.61 3.80 -7.82
CA GLN A 226 16.30 4.91 -8.71
C GLN A 226 14.78 4.97 -8.96
N ILE A 227 14.29 6.08 -9.50
CA ILE A 227 12.88 6.27 -9.84
C ILE A 227 12.42 5.11 -10.73
N ASP A 228 11.51 4.30 -10.20
CA ASP A 228 10.88 3.20 -10.92
C ASP A 228 9.51 3.63 -11.45
N GLY A 229 8.85 2.74 -12.21
CA GLY A 229 7.55 3.06 -12.79
C GLY A 229 6.46 3.43 -11.76
N LEU A 230 6.58 2.97 -10.50
CA LEU A 230 5.67 3.34 -9.44
C LEU A 230 5.97 4.75 -8.90
N ALA A 231 7.23 5.10 -8.73
CA ALA A 231 7.64 6.45 -8.34
C ALA A 231 7.25 7.46 -9.43
N GLU A 232 7.42 7.09 -10.71
CA GLU A 232 6.97 7.92 -11.82
C GLU A 232 5.45 8.08 -11.87
N PHE A 233 4.68 7.03 -11.61
CA PHE A 233 3.23 7.11 -11.46
C PHE A 233 2.82 8.08 -10.34
N LYS A 234 3.48 8.01 -9.17
CA LYS A 234 3.25 8.92 -8.05
C LYS A 234 3.54 10.36 -8.45
N ARG A 235 4.73 10.60 -9.02
CA ARG A 235 5.13 11.92 -9.48
C ARG A 235 4.13 12.50 -10.48
N ALA A 236 3.73 11.71 -11.48
CA ALA A 236 2.79 12.15 -12.51
C ALA A 236 1.41 12.50 -11.95
N ASN A 237 0.99 11.89 -10.83
CA ASN A 237 -0.25 12.21 -10.12
C ASN A 237 -0.07 13.31 -9.05
N GLY A 238 1.05 14.02 -9.04
CA GLY A 238 1.29 15.18 -8.18
C GLY A 238 1.91 14.88 -6.81
N PHE A 239 2.20 13.60 -6.52
CA PHE A 239 2.89 13.26 -5.27
C PHE A 239 4.37 13.64 -5.36
N SER A 240 4.89 14.22 -4.31
CA SER A 240 6.31 14.55 -4.13
C SER A 240 6.96 13.69 -3.05
N LYS A 241 8.29 13.57 -3.11
CA LYS A 241 9.08 12.94 -2.05
C LYS A 241 9.10 13.88 -0.85
N THR A 242 8.41 13.51 0.20
CA THR A 242 8.37 14.25 1.47
C THR A 242 9.14 13.47 2.51
N LEU A 243 10.03 14.15 3.23
CA LEU A 243 10.82 13.56 4.30
C LEU A 243 10.15 13.87 5.63
N VAL A 244 9.90 12.83 6.43
CA VAL A 244 9.38 12.94 7.79
C VAL A 244 10.34 12.29 8.77
N PRO A 245 10.47 12.81 10.01
CA PRO A 245 11.30 12.20 11.04
C PRO A 245 10.76 10.83 11.43
N ARG A 246 11.65 9.83 11.42
CA ARG A 246 11.44 8.52 12.04
C ARG A 246 12.39 8.38 13.21
N TYR A 247 11.85 8.11 14.37
CA TYR A 247 12.62 7.96 15.59
C TYR A 247 12.87 6.50 15.94
N PHE A 248 14.00 6.28 16.61
CA PHE A 248 14.41 4.98 17.12
C PHE A 248 14.87 5.12 18.56
N ILE A 249 14.17 4.46 19.49
CA ILE A 249 14.47 4.50 20.91
C ILE A 249 14.90 3.10 21.35
N PRO A 250 16.16 2.92 21.82
CA PRO A 250 16.61 1.63 22.33
C PRO A 250 15.97 1.34 23.69
N LEU A 251 15.33 0.18 23.81
CA LEU A 251 14.66 -0.29 25.03
C LEU A 251 15.58 -1.20 25.86
N THR A 252 16.57 -1.83 25.20
CA THR A 252 17.54 -2.76 25.81
C THR A 252 18.97 -2.41 25.41
N LEU A 253 19.97 -3.00 26.13
CA LEU A 253 21.37 -2.88 25.72
C LEU A 253 21.58 -3.45 24.31
N LYS A 254 20.93 -4.56 23.98
CA LYS A 254 20.94 -5.17 22.67
C LYS A 254 20.39 -4.22 21.59
N GLY A 255 19.28 -3.54 21.86
CA GLY A 255 18.72 -2.50 20.98
C GLY A 255 19.70 -1.35 20.76
N ARG A 256 20.41 -0.92 21.80
CA ARG A 256 21.43 0.13 21.71
C ARG A 256 22.58 -0.27 20.79
N ILE A 257 23.08 -1.50 20.95
CA ILE A 257 24.14 -2.05 20.08
C ILE A 257 23.61 -2.17 18.64
N ALA A 258 22.40 -2.69 18.47
CA ALA A 258 21.77 -2.83 17.15
C ALA A 258 21.64 -1.49 16.41
N LEU A 259 21.25 -0.43 17.10
CA LEU A 259 21.16 0.92 16.51
C LEU A 259 22.56 1.44 16.13
N ARG A 260 23.58 1.23 16.97
CA ARG A 260 24.96 1.66 16.65
C ARG A 260 25.51 0.95 15.41
N LEU A 261 25.19 -0.33 15.24
CA LEU A 261 25.63 -1.16 14.11
C LEU A 261 24.70 -1.07 12.89
N GLY A 262 23.60 -0.31 12.96
CA GLY A 262 22.62 -0.19 11.86
C GLY A 262 21.77 -1.45 11.61
N LEU A 263 21.73 -2.41 12.55
CA LEU A 263 21.03 -3.70 12.40
C LEU A 263 19.49 -3.57 12.47
N HIS A 264 18.96 -2.37 12.67
CA HIS A 264 17.54 -2.06 12.60
C HIS A 264 17.03 -1.85 11.15
N HIS A 265 17.95 -1.74 10.19
CA HIS A 265 17.61 -1.72 8.77
C HIS A 265 17.35 -3.12 8.24
N THR A 266 16.57 -3.21 7.19
CA THR A 266 16.33 -4.49 6.51
C THR A 266 17.58 -4.93 5.73
N ALA A 267 17.77 -6.25 5.54
CA ALA A 267 18.88 -6.76 4.74
C ALA A 267 18.92 -6.17 3.32
N SER A 268 17.76 -5.80 2.76
CA SER A 268 17.67 -5.13 1.46
C SER A 268 18.32 -3.76 1.42
N ASP A 269 18.44 -3.07 2.55
CA ASP A 269 19.06 -1.74 2.64
C ASP A 269 20.59 -1.79 2.58
N TRP A 270 21.17 -2.97 2.83
CA TRP A 270 22.60 -3.21 2.77
C TRP A 270 23.08 -3.66 1.38
N ILE A 271 22.17 -4.24 0.56
CA ILE A 271 22.52 -4.74 -0.77
C ILE A 271 22.67 -3.56 -1.75
N PRO A 272 23.82 -3.42 -2.45
CA PRO A 272 23.99 -2.44 -3.50
C PRO A 272 22.93 -2.58 -4.60
N GLU A 273 22.39 -1.46 -5.09
CA GLU A 273 21.29 -1.45 -6.08
C GLU A 273 21.59 -2.27 -7.35
N PRO A 274 22.78 -2.27 -7.95
CA PRO A 274 23.06 -3.11 -9.13
C PRO A 274 22.83 -4.59 -8.88
N ILE A 275 23.21 -5.08 -7.70
CA ILE A 275 23.03 -6.50 -7.30
C ILE A 275 21.56 -6.78 -7.07
N ALA A 276 20.87 -5.90 -6.32
CA ALA A 276 19.44 -6.02 -6.08
C ALA A 276 18.61 -5.96 -7.39
N ALA A 277 18.99 -5.10 -8.34
CA ALA A 277 18.36 -4.99 -9.66
C ALA A 277 18.51 -6.28 -10.48
N THR A 278 19.72 -6.86 -10.50
CA THR A 278 20.00 -8.14 -11.19
C THR A 278 19.19 -9.27 -10.57
N TYR A 279 19.16 -9.38 -9.24
CA TYR A 279 18.36 -10.38 -8.54
C TYR A 279 16.84 -10.25 -8.86
N ARG A 280 16.32 -9.01 -8.90
CA ARG A 280 14.92 -8.75 -9.28
C ARG A 280 14.62 -9.18 -10.72
N LYS A 281 15.54 -8.95 -11.68
CA LYS A 281 15.39 -9.39 -13.08
C LYS A 281 15.34 -10.92 -13.18
N VAL A 282 16.31 -11.60 -12.56
CA VAL A 282 16.38 -13.08 -12.56
C VAL A 282 15.13 -13.68 -11.92
N ARG A 283 14.72 -13.16 -10.76
CA ARG A 283 13.52 -13.62 -10.06
C ARG A 283 12.25 -13.42 -10.90
N LYS A 284 12.13 -12.30 -11.61
CA LYS A 284 10.99 -12.05 -12.50
C LYS A 284 10.92 -13.11 -13.62
N ILE A 285 12.04 -13.38 -14.28
CA ILE A 285 12.13 -14.40 -15.37
C ILE A 285 11.78 -15.78 -14.82
N TRP A 286 12.27 -16.13 -13.64
CA TRP A 286 12.00 -17.42 -13.01
C TRP A 286 10.50 -17.59 -12.69
N TYR A 287 9.84 -16.59 -12.12
CA TYR A 287 8.41 -16.66 -11.85
C TYR A 287 7.57 -16.72 -13.12
N THR A 288 7.91 -15.95 -14.16
CA THR A 288 7.21 -16.00 -15.44
C THR A 288 7.30 -17.41 -16.03
N LYS A 289 8.50 -17.99 -16.15
CA LYS A 289 8.67 -19.35 -16.69
C LYS A 289 7.95 -20.43 -15.88
N ARG A 290 7.90 -20.30 -14.55
CA ARG A 290 7.22 -21.27 -13.71
C ARG A 290 5.70 -21.25 -13.91
N LEU A 291 5.13 -20.09 -14.18
CA LEU A 291 3.69 -19.93 -14.39
C LEU A 291 3.28 -20.34 -15.81
N ASP A 292 4.08 -20.02 -16.82
CA ASP A 292 3.88 -20.51 -18.17
C ASP A 292 3.87 -22.05 -18.17
N GLY A 293 4.71 -22.68 -17.34
CA GLY A 293 4.73 -24.14 -17.17
C GLY A 293 3.48 -24.69 -16.46
N VAL A 294 2.92 -23.97 -15.50
CA VAL A 294 1.68 -24.38 -14.79
C VAL A 294 0.46 -24.17 -15.67
N GLU A 295 0.36 -23.07 -16.41
CA GLU A 295 -0.72 -22.83 -17.37
C GLU A 295 -0.72 -23.88 -18.50
N SER A 296 0.46 -24.20 -19.05
CA SER A 296 0.60 -25.27 -20.06
C SER A 296 0.16 -26.62 -19.50
N ALA A 297 0.50 -26.95 -18.25
CA ALA A 297 0.10 -28.21 -17.63
C ALA A 297 -1.43 -28.27 -17.38
N LEU A 298 -2.05 -27.16 -17.02
CA LEU A 298 -3.49 -27.04 -16.84
C LEU A 298 -4.25 -27.12 -18.17
N GLU A 299 -3.71 -26.53 -19.26
CA GLU A 299 -4.29 -26.66 -20.59
C GLU A 299 -4.22 -28.11 -21.12
N VAL A 300 -3.11 -28.80 -20.90
CA VAL A 300 -2.96 -30.20 -21.25
C VAL A 300 -3.94 -31.07 -20.46
N SER A 301 -4.11 -30.82 -19.16
CA SER A 301 -5.07 -31.51 -18.31
C SER A 301 -6.53 -31.31 -18.77
N ARG A 302 -6.89 -30.06 -19.16
CA ARG A 302 -8.22 -29.74 -19.69
C ARG A 302 -8.49 -30.39 -21.06
N LYS A 303 -7.50 -30.49 -21.92
CA LYS A 303 -7.62 -31.17 -23.22
C LYS A 303 -7.69 -32.70 -23.05
N GLY A 304 -7.00 -33.29 -22.07
CA GLY A 304 -7.07 -34.71 -21.74
C GLY A 304 -8.40 -35.14 -21.12
N ALA A 305 -9.06 -34.27 -20.37
CA ALA A 305 -10.37 -34.53 -19.76
C ALA A 305 -11.57 -34.39 -20.74
N GLY A 306 -11.34 -33.81 -21.92
CA GLY A 306 -12.38 -33.59 -22.95
C GLY A 306 -12.57 -34.72 -23.99
N VAL A 307 -11.90 -35.86 -23.84
CA VAL A 307 -11.93 -36.93 -24.85
C VAL A 307 -12.82 -38.15 -24.48
N GLU A 308 -13.53 -38.11 -23.33
CA GLU A 308 -14.50 -39.18 -23.01
C GLU A 308 -15.93 -38.66 -22.91
N SER A 309 -16.59 -38.51 -24.08
CA SER A 309 -18.05 -38.68 -24.21
C SER A 309 -18.40 -38.89 -25.66
N GLN A 310 -18.18 -40.12 -26.16
CA GLN A 310 -18.95 -40.58 -27.31
C GLN A 310 -20.30 -41.14 -26.80
N PRO A 311 -21.43 -40.72 -27.41
CA PRO A 311 -22.72 -41.36 -27.13
C PRO A 311 -22.75 -42.70 -27.85
N SER A 312 -22.90 -43.80 -27.12
CA SER A 312 -23.27 -45.11 -27.68
C SER A 312 -24.63 -45.00 -28.31
N LYS A 313 -24.67 -45.24 -29.63
CA LYS A 313 -25.90 -45.59 -30.33
C LYS A 313 -26.33 -47.02 -29.95
N LEU A 314 -27.51 -47.13 -29.37
CA LEU A 314 -28.48 -48.23 -29.62
C LEU A 314 -29.88 -47.70 -29.31
#